data_125b69272c372ec3aa23865d7a166f5f
#
_entry.id   125b69272c372ec3aa23865d7a166f5f
#
_cell.length_a   1.000
_cell.length_b   1.000
_cell.length_c   1.000
_cell.angle_alpha   90.00
_cell.angle_beta   90.00
_cell.angle_gamma   90.00
#
_symmetry.space_group_name_H-M   'P 1'
#
loop_
_entity.id
_entity.type
_entity.pdbx_description
1 polymer ?
#
loop_
_entity_poly.entity_id
_entity_poly.type
_entity_poly.pdbx_seq_one_letter_code
_entity_poly.pdbx_strand_id
1 'polypeptide(L)'
;MRLRQILILGLLGAALWAWFGVGLGRYFSLEALHQHLDMLIAQRQAQPMTFGVAYVAIYILVAAASVPGATILTLAGGALFGLFLGFLLVSFASAIGASLAFLSARFVLRDWVRKRFGGKLGAIDAGVARDGPFYLFALRLVPAFPFFLVNLAMGLTAMPLPTFYWVSQVGMLAGTLVFVNAGTQLTQIHTLSDVASPGLLLSFTLLGLFPLLAKTALARLRAHRLYKPWPQPSRFDHNLVVIGAGAAGLVTAYIAAAAKAHVALVEGGRMGGDCLNYGCVPSKALIHAARVAHQMRQAHHLGLGLCAPQVDFEAVMARVHAAVAEVAPHDSVERYTALGVDVFQGHARITSPWTVEVDSPEGRTVLSTRAIVIAAGAAPLVPPIPGLADIGYLTSDTLWDLHELPQRLLVLGGGPIGCELAQAFARLGSQVTLLEMQHRILQREDPDVAELVARSMAADGVCLRTAHKALRVEQEYGRRWVMAQQDGGAQIEVEFDTLLCALGRAPRTSGYGLEELGVPLRPNRTVQVDATLQTLYPNIYACGDVAGPYQFTHTAAHQGWTASVNALLGGWWRFKSDLSVIPWTTFTDPE
;
A
#
# COMPACT_ATOMS: atom_id res chain seq x y z
N MET A 1 -41.57 -7.38 2.86
CA MET A 1 -41.25 -6.05 3.41
C MET A 1 -42.20 -5.69 4.54
N ARG A 2 -41.71 -5.19 5.69
CA ARG A 2 -42.60 -4.77 6.79
C ARG A 2 -43.26 -3.44 6.41
N LEU A 3 -44.51 -3.21 6.82
CA LEU A 3 -45.31 -2.01 6.50
C LEU A 3 -44.53 -0.69 6.68
N ARG A 4 -43.70 -0.62 7.72
CA ARG A 4 -42.77 0.53 7.97
C ARG A 4 -41.77 0.78 6.86
N GLN A 5 -41.24 -0.26 6.20
CA GLN A 5 -40.29 -0.12 5.08
C GLN A 5 -40.99 0.43 3.83
N ILE A 6 -42.25 0.00 3.59
CA ILE A 6 -43.04 0.49 2.46
C ILE A 6 -43.39 1.98 2.64
N LEU A 7 -43.75 2.40 3.85
CA LEU A 7 -44.01 3.79 4.18
C LEU A 7 -42.77 4.68 4.00
N ILE A 8 -41.60 4.26 4.48
CA ILE A 8 -40.36 5.01 4.34
C ILE A 8 -39.97 5.12 2.85
N LEU A 9 -40.07 4.02 2.08
CA LEU A 9 -39.81 4.04 0.64
C LEU A 9 -40.78 4.94 -0.12
N GLY A 10 -42.04 4.92 0.25
CA GLY A 10 -43.07 5.81 -0.33
C GLY A 10 -42.78 7.28 -0.05
N LEU A 11 -42.40 7.63 1.17
CA LEU A 11 -42.00 9.00 1.54
C LEU A 11 -40.72 9.47 0.83
N LEU A 12 -39.70 8.59 0.77
CA LEU A 12 -38.47 8.92 0.02
C LEU A 12 -38.74 9.05 -1.48
N GLY A 13 -39.53 8.16 -2.05
CA GLY A 13 -39.96 8.24 -3.45
C GLY A 13 -40.75 9.51 -3.76
N ALA A 14 -41.67 9.89 -2.90
CA ALA A 14 -42.44 11.13 -3.03
C ALA A 14 -41.52 12.37 -2.92
N ALA A 15 -40.58 12.38 -1.98
CA ALA A 15 -39.61 13.46 -1.83
C ALA A 15 -38.71 13.59 -3.05
N LEU A 16 -38.20 12.50 -3.60
CA LEU A 16 -37.39 12.49 -4.82
C LEU A 16 -38.19 12.92 -6.05
N TRP A 17 -39.44 12.45 -6.17
CA TRP A 17 -40.33 12.88 -7.24
C TRP A 17 -40.66 14.38 -7.15
N ALA A 18 -40.96 14.88 -5.96
CA ALA A 18 -41.15 16.30 -5.72
C ALA A 18 -39.91 17.14 -6.09
N TRP A 19 -38.72 16.63 -5.71
CA TRP A 19 -37.44 17.31 -6.00
C TRP A 19 -37.12 17.38 -7.50
N PHE A 20 -37.18 16.23 -8.19
CA PHE A 20 -36.77 16.12 -9.59
C PHE A 20 -37.94 16.22 -10.58
N GLY A 21 -39.12 15.66 -10.25
CA GLY A 21 -40.28 15.61 -11.13
C GLY A 21 -41.10 16.92 -11.14
N VAL A 22 -41.37 17.48 -9.95
CA VAL A 22 -42.06 18.77 -9.81
C VAL A 22 -41.09 19.95 -9.91
N GLY A 23 -39.78 19.68 -9.83
CA GLY A 23 -38.75 20.72 -9.98
C GLY A 23 -38.56 21.60 -8.74
N LEU A 24 -38.92 21.10 -7.54
CA LEU A 24 -38.69 21.83 -6.29
C LEU A 24 -37.21 22.15 -6.05
N GLY A 25 -36.28 21.36 -6.59
CA GLY A 25 -34.83 21.64 -6.52
C GLY A 25 -34.41 23.00 -7.05
N ARG A 26 -35.19 23.62 -7.94
CA ARG A 26 -34.92 24.98 -8.49
C ARG A 26 -35.00 26.07 -7.41
N TYR A 27 -35.84 25.88 -6.39
CA TYR A 27 -35.96 26.82 -5.27
C TYR A 27 -34.81 26.71 -4.26
N PHE A 28 -34.00 25.62 -4.33
CA PHE A 28 -32.82 25.42 -3.50
C PHE A 28 -31.54 25.75 -4.27
N SER A 29 -31.52 26.88 -4.96
CA SER A 29 -30.36 27.46 -5.64
C SER A 29 -29.98 28.79 -5.01
N LEU A 30 -28.71 29.19 -5.18
CA LEU A 30 -28.23 30.50 -4.73
C LEU A 30 -29.01 31.66 -5.40
N GLU A 31 -29.36 31.51 -6.67
CA GLU A 31 -30.12 32.46 -7.44
C GLU A 31 -31.54 32.61 -6.88
N ALA A 32 -32.25 31.52 -6.61
CA ALA A 32 -33.57 31.54 -6.00
C ALA A 32 -33.54 32.16 -4.59
N LEU A 33 -32.52 31.84 -3.80
CA LEU A 33 -32.33 32.42 -2.47
C LEU A 33 -32.19 33.96 -2.58
N HIS A 34 -31.36 34.45 -3.51
CA HIS A 34 -31.12 35.87 -3.69
C HIS A 34 -32.39 36.59 -4.18
N GLN A 35 -33.12 36.01 -5.14
CA GLN A 35 -34.37 36.61 -5.67
C GLN A 35 -35.49 36.73 -4.63
N HIS A 36 -35.55 35.82 -3.65
CA HIS A 36 -36.62 35.79 -2.64
C HIS A 36 -36.17 36.26 -1.25
N LEU A 37 -34.93 36.72 -1.09
CA LEU A 37 -34.33 37.01 0.21
C LEU A 37 -35.13 38.06 1.00
N ASP A 38 -35.49 39.17 0.37
CA ASP A 38 -36.21 40.27 1.03
C ASP A 38 -37.61 39.84 1.49
N MET A 39 -38.30 39.05 0.67
CA MET A 39 -39.59 38.46 1.05
C MET A 39 -39.47 37.52 2.25
N LEU A 40 -38.44 36.66 2.26
CA LEU A 40 -38.19 35.73 3.37
C LEU A 40 -37.81 36.44 4.66
N ILE A 41 -37.04 37.55 4.57
CA ILE A 41 -36.69 38.41 5.72
C ILE A 41 -37.96 39.08 6.26
N ALA A 42 -38.82 39.61 5.42
CA ALA A 42 -40.10 40.24 5.82
C ALA A 42 -41.01 39.22 6.54
N GLN A 43 -41.17 38.01 6.00
CA GLN A 43 -41.94 36.93 6.64
C GLN A 43 -41.36 36.54 7.99
N ARG A 44 -40.02 36.42 8.10
CA ARG A 44 -39.36 36.14 9.38
C ARG A 44 -39.63 37.24 10.42
N GLN A 45 -39.62 38.51 10.01
CA GLN A 45 -39.90 39.61 10.93
C GLN A 45 -41.36 39.62 11.40
N ALA A 46 -42.30 39.27 10.50
CA ALA A 46 -43.71 39.18 10.82
C ALA A 46 -44.07 38.03 11.76
N GLN A 47 -43.43 36.86 11.60
CA GLN A 47 -43.75 35.63 12.37
C GLN A 47 -42.47 34.84 12.73
N PRO A 48 -41.61 35.37 13.60
CA PRO A 48 -40.25 34.81 13.84
C PRO A 48 -40.24 33.36 14.33
N MET A 49 -41.15 32.96 15.22
CA MET A 49 -41.22 31.62 15.77
C MET A 49 -41.71 30.60 14.73
N THR A 50 -42.83 30.92 14.06
CA THR A 50 -43.41 30.02 13.03
C THR A 50 -42.46 29.83 11.88
N PHE A 51 -41.79 30.89 11.43
CA PHE A 51 -40.81 30.88 10.35
C PHE A 51 -39.57 30.04 10.74
N GLY A 52 -39.07 30.22 11.98
CA GLY A 52 -37.93 29.44 12.48
C GLY A 52 -38.23 27.93 12.58
N VAL A 53 -39.42 27.58 13.08
CA VAL A 53 -39.86 26.17 13.14
C VAL A 53 -40.01 25.58 11.73
N ALA A 54 -40.63 26.33 10.79
CA ALA A 54 -40.79 25.88 9.41
C ALA A 54 -39.44 25.68 8.74
N TYR A 55 -38.50 26.60 8.92
CA TYR A 55 -37.14 26.47 8.40
C TYR A 55 -36.44 25.22 8.90
N VAL A 56 -36.45 24.97 10.22
CA VAL A 56 -35.88 23.75 10.86
C VAL A 56 -36.53 22.48 10.31
N ALA A 57 -37.87 22.47 10.19
CA ALA A 57 -38.61 21.35 9.65
C ALA A 57 -38.22 21.05 8.19
N ILE A 58 -38.17 22.07 7.33
CA ILE A 58 -37.73 21.94 5.94
C ILE A 58 -36.29 21.43 5.87
N TYR A 59 -35.38 21.98 6.67
CA TYR A 59 -33.99 21.54 6.70
C TYR A 59 -33.90 20.04 7.07
N ILE A 60 -34.58 19.63 8.13
CA ILE A 60 -34.60 18.23 8.57
C ILE A 60 -35.15 17.33 7.47
N LEU A 61 -36.23 17.71 6.80
CA LEU A 61 -36.84 16.92 5.72
C LEU A 61 -35.90 16.78 4.50
N VAL A 62 -35.26 17.86 4.06
CA VAL A 62 -34.30 17.86 2.94
C VAL A 62 -33.09 16.97 3.27
N ALA A 63 -32.55 17.11 4.48
CA ALA A 63 -31.42 16.31 4.94
C ALA A 63 -31.80 14.81 5.12
N ALA A 64 -32.98 14.52 5.65
CA ALA A 64 -33.50 13.16 5.84
C ALA A 64 -33.78 12.45 4.51
N ALA A 65 -34.32 13.19 3.52
CA ALA A 65 -34.56 12.70 2.17
C ALA A 65 -33.26 12.48 1.37
N SER A 66 -32.12 12.90 1.91
CA SER A 66 -30.80 12.77 1.25
C SER A 66 -30.71 13.45 -0.12
N VAL A 67 -31.47 14.54 -0.33
CA VAL A 67 -31.43 15.33 -1.55
C VAL A 67 -30.39 16.47 -1.45
N PRO A 68 -29.79 16.91 -2.57
CA PRO A 68 -28.82 18.00 -2.58
C PRO A 68 -29.52 19.34 -2.34
N GLY A 69 -29.36 19.95 -1.18
CA GLY A 69 -29.99 21.23 -0.80
C GLY A 69 -29.51 21.74 0.55
N ALA A 70 -28.91 20.88 1.35
CA ALA A 70 -28.47 21.22 2.69
C ALA A 70 -27.46 22.39 2.73
N THR A 71 -26.58 22.51 1.75
CA THR A 71 -25.60 23.61 1.65
C THR A 71 -26.31 24.95 1.46
N ILE A 72 -27.28 25.02 0.57
CA ILE A 72 -28.07 26.25 0.31
C ILE A 72 -28.89 26.62 1.54
N LEU A 73 -29.51 25.65 2.19
CA LEU A 73 -30.22 25.88 3.45
C LEU A 73 -29.28 26.39 4.55
N THR A 74 -28.05 25.88 4.63
CA THR A 74 -27.05 26.37 5.59
C THR A 74 -26.71 27.84 5.35
N LEU A 75 -26.47 28.24 4.09
CA LEU A 75 -26.23 29.63 3.72
C LEU A 75 -27.48 30.49 4.01
N ALA A 76 -28.68 30.01 3.65
CA ALA A 76 -29.94 30.66 3.95
C ALA A 76 -30.15 30.84 5.45
N GLY A 77 -29.74 29.88 6.29
CA GLY A 77 -29.77 30.00 7.73
C GLY A 77 -28.96 31.18 8.24
N GLY A 78 -27.77 31.39 7.68
CA GLY A 78 -26.93 32.57 7.96
C GLY A 78 -27.57 33.87 7.50
N ALA A 79 -28.05 33.91 6.27
CA ALA A 79 -28.69 35.07 5.66
C ALA A 79 -29.97 35.48 6.43
N LEU A 80 -30.79 34.52 6.82
CA LEU A 80 -32.10 34.78 7.43
C LEU A 80 -32.03 35.02 8.94
N PHE A 81 -31.17 34.32 9.67
CA PHE A 81 -31.16 34.35 11.14
C PHE A 81 -29.89 34.96 11.76
N GLY A 82 -28.94 35.35 10.90
CA GLY A 82 -27.63 35.82 11.36
C GLY A 82 -26.71 34.71 11.86
N LEU A 83 -25.52 35.06 12.34
CA LEU A 83 -24.50 34.10 12.67
C LEU A 83 -24.89 33.17 13.85
N PHE A 84 -25.28 33.75 15.00
CA PHE A 84 -25.49 32.97 16.21
C PHE A 84 -26.74 32.07 16.15
N LEU A 85 -27.90 32.66 15.85
CA LEU A 85 -29.15 31.89 15.78
C LEU A 85 -29.16 30.95 14.56
N GLY A 86 -28.66 31.40 13.42
CA GLY A 86 -28.50 30.56 12.22
C GLY A 86 -27.60 29.35 12.50
N PHE A 87 -26.45 29.56 13.17
CA PHE A 87 -25.57 28.47 13.56
C PHE A 87 -26.26 27.43 14.47
N LEU A 88 -27.00 27.87 15.48
CA LEU A 88 -27.72 26.96 16.36
C LEU A 88 -28.80 26.18 15.60
N LEU A 89 -29.66 26.85 14.86
CA LEU A 89 -30.75 26.20 14.12
C LEU A 89 -30.23 25.19 13.09
N VAL A 90 -29.23 25.60 12.29
CA VAL A 90 -28.63 24.73 11.26
C VAL A 90 -27.90 23.54 11.90
N SER A 91 -27.14 23.76 12.97
CA SER A 91 -26.37 22.72 13.62
C SER A 91 -27.25 21.57 14.11
N PHE A 92 -28.34 21.90 14.82
CA PHE A 92 -29.29 20.86 15.30
C PHE A 92 -30.14 20.26 14.16
N ALA A 93 -30.64 21.08 13.25
CA ALA A 93 -31.44 20.61 12.12
C ALA A 93 -30.65 19.64 11.23
N SER A 94 -29.39 19.96 10.93
CA SER A 94 -28.52 19.12 10.12
C SER A 94 -28.19 17.78 10.80
N ALA A 95 -27.93 17.77 12.11
CA ALA A 95 -27.64 16.54 12.84
C ALA A 95 -28.87 15.62 13.00
N ILE A 96 -30.04 16.20 13.24
CA ILE A 96 -31.31 15.45 13.29
C ILE A 96 -31.64 14.89 11.92
N GLY A 97 -31.59 15.70 10.86
CA GLY A 97 -31.83 15.26 9.48
C GLY A 97 -30.87 14.17 9.02
N ALA A 98 -29.56 14.33 9.34
CA ALA A 98 -28.56 13.30 9.09
C ALA A 98 -28.89 11.98 9.81
N SER A 99 -29.38 12.06 11.05
CA SER A 99 -29.76 10.87 11.83
C SER A 99 -30.98 10.16 11.25
N LEU A 100 -31.93 10.89 10.71
CA LEU A 100 -33.06 10.28 10.00
C LEU A 100 -32.63 9.63 8.70
N ALA A 101 -31.74 10.25 7.92
CA ALA A 101 -31.15 9.65 6.72
C ALA A 101 -30.36 8.36 7.05
N PHE A 102 -29.56 8.38 8.13
CA PHE A 102 -28.85 7.23 8.66
C PHE A 102 -29.80 6.08 9.02
N LEU A 103 -30.92 6.36 9.71
CA LEU A 103 -31.94 5.35 10.04
C LEU A 103 -32.62 4.80 8.81
N SER A 104 -32.95 5.66 7.84
CA SER A 104 -33.54 5.25 6.57
C SER A 104 -32.63 4.27 5.81
N ALA A 105 -31.33 4.57 5.74
CA ALA A 105 -30.34 3.69 5.13
C ALA A 105 -30.27 2.34 5.88
N ARG A 106 -30.25 2.37 7.21
CA ARG A 106 -30.14 1.18 8.06
C ARG A 106 -31.32 0.22 7.92
N PHE A 107 -32.54 0.76 7.89
CA PHE A 107 -33.74 -0.08 7.91
C PHE A 107 -34.28 -0.44 6.53
N VAL A 108 -33.95 0.34 5.50
CA VAL A 108 -34.54 0.20 4.16
C VAL A 108 -33.52 -0.30 3.14
N LEU A 109 -32.31 0.28 3.10
CA LEU A 109 -31.36 0.05 2.02
C LEU A 109 -30.29 -1.00 2.32
N ARG A 110 -30.13 -1.44 3.58
CA ARG A 110 -29.01 -2.26 4.02
C ARG A 110 -28.83 -3.55 3.20
N ASP A 111 -29.90 -4.32 3.02
CA ASP A 111 -29.83 -5.62 2.36
C ASP A 111 -29.59 -5.47 0.85
N TRP A 112 -30.19 -4.46 0.23
CA TRP A 112 -30.02 -4.17 -1.20
C TRP A 112 -28.58 -3.68 -1.50
N VAL A 113 -28.07 -2.74 -0.70
CA VAL A 113 -26.71 -2.17 -0.90
C VAL A 113 -25.63 -3.22 -0.60
N ARG A 114 -25.80 -4.04 0.43
CA ARG A 114 -24.86 -5.14 0.71
C ARG A 114 -24.78 -6.15 -0.44
N LYS A 115 -25.90 -6.48 -1.07
CA LYS A 115 -25.91 -7.37 -2.24
C LYS A 115 -25.24 -6.74 -3.47
N ARG A 116 -25.38 -5.43 -3.67
CA ARG A 116 -24.91 -4.74 -4.88
C ARG A 116 -23.50 -4.17 -4.78
N PHE A 117 -23.06 -3.74 -3.60
CA PHE A 117 -21.82 -2.98 -3.36
C PHE A 117 -20.97 -3.51 -2.20
N GLY A 118 -21.15 -4.75 -1.79
CA GLY A 118 -20.50 -5.34 -0.61
C GLY A 118 -18.98 -5.17 -0.58
N GLY A 119 -18.31 -5.30 -1.73
CA GLY A 119 -16.84 -5.10 -1.83
C GLY A 119 -16.38 -3.66 -1.58
N LYS A 120 -17.18 -2.65 -1.94
CA LYS A 120 -16.85 -1.22 -1.71
C LYS A 120 -17.17 -0.76 -0.28
N LEU A 121 -18.11 -1.42 0.39
CA LEU A 121 -18.44 -1.17 1.79
C LEU A 121 -17.36 -1.68 2.75
N GLY A 122 -16.57 -2.68 2.36
CA GLY A 122 -15.49 -3.24 3.18
C GLY A 122 -14.47 -2.21 3.64
N ALA A 123 -14.15 -1.22 2.83
CA ALA A 123 -13.23 -0.14 3.20
C ALA A 123 -13.83 0.79 4.29
N ILE A 124 -15.16 1.04 4.25
CA ILE A 124 -15.87 1.86 5.25
C ILE A 124 -16.01 1.08 6.55
N ASP A 125 -16.41 -0.19 6.47
CA ASP A 125 -16.51 -1.07 7.64
C ASP A 125 -15.14 -1.26 8.32
N ALA A 126 -14.06 -1.44 7.54
CA ALA A 126 -12.70 -1.50 8.06
C ALA A 126 -12.26 -0.17 8.71
N GLY A 127 -12.61 0.97 8.12
CA GLY A 127 -12.35 2.29 8.70
C GLY A 127 -13.08 2.50 10.02
N VAL A 128 -14.36 2.11 10.10
CA VAL A 128 -15.16 2.18 11.33
C VAL A 128 -14.66 1.19 12.38
N ALA A 129 -14.26 -0.02 11.99
CA ALA A 129 -13.71 -1.03 12.91
C ALA A 129 -12.37 -0.58 13.51
N ARG A 130 -11.51 0.06 12.70
CA ARG A 130 -10.19 0.53 13.13
C ARG A 130 -10.24 1.80 13.98
N ASP A 131 -10.93 2.83 13.50
CA ASP A 131 -10.90 4.18 14.08
C ASP A 131 -12.17 4.54 14.85
N GLY A 132 -13.21 3.71 14.79
CA GLY A 132 -14.49 3.88 15.50
C GLY A 132 -15.16 5.24 15.24
N PRO A 133 -15.61 5.94 16.30
CA PRO A 133 -16.24 7.26 16.18
C PRO A 133 -15.36 8.33 15.52
N PHE A 134 -14.04 8.19 15.62
CA PHE A 134 -13.09 9.14 15.03
C PHE A 134 -13.09 9.08 13.50
N TYR A 135 -13.41 7.93 12.91
CA TYR A 135 -13.57 7.82 11.46
C TYR A 135 -14.71 8.70 10.94
N LEU A 136 -15.87 8.67 11.62
CA LEU A 136 -16.99 9.54 11.29
C LEU A 136 -16.64 11.02 11.54
N PHE A 137 -16.00 11.33 12.66
CA PHE A 137 -15.54 12.69 12.95
C PHE A 137 -14.65 13.25 11.84
N ALA A 138 -13.73 12.44 11.35
CA ALA A 138 -12.85 12.78 10.24
C ALA A 138 -13.62 13.09 8.95
N LEU A 139 -14.63 12.26 8.62
CA LEU A 139 -15.48 12.46 7.45
C LEU A 139 -16.37 13.70 7.55
N ARG A 140 -16.74 14.11 8.78
CA ARG A 140 -17.53 15.33 9.02
C ARG A 140 -16.69 16.60 8.99
N LEU A 141 -15.49 16.53 9.53
CA LEU A 141 -14.59 17.68 9.60
C LEU A 141 -14.04 18.06 8.21
N VAL A 142 -13.75 17.06 7.37
CA VAL A 142 -13.26 17.29 5.99
C VAL A 142 -14.40 17.07 5.01
N PRO A 143 -14.91 18.11 4.33
CA PRO A 143 -16.03 17.99 3.40
C PRO A 143 -15.58 17.41 2.03
N ALA A 144 -14.87 16.26 2.09
CA ALA A 144 -14.41 15.56 0.89
C ALA A 144 -15.53 14.74 0.23
N PHE A 145 -16.57 14.41 0.99
CA PHE A 145 -17.70 13.63 0.51
C PHE A 145 -19.01 14.40 0.68
N PRO A 146 -19.96 14.25 -0.24
CA PRO A 146 -21.29 14.85 -0.11
C PRO A 146 -21.94 14.43 1.23
N PHE A 147 -22.57 15.40 1.89
CA PHE A 147 -23.21 15.22 3.20
C PHE A 147 -24.13 13.99 3.27
N PHE A 148 -25.00 13.83 2.26
CA PHE A 148 -25.96 12.72 2.18
C PHE A 148 -25.27 11.35 2.05
N LEU A 149 -24.13 11.30 1.32
CA LEU A 149 -23.39 10.04 1.12
C LEU A 149 -22.81 9.53 2.43
N VAL A 150 -22.28 10.40 3.27
CA VAL A 150 -21.77 10.03 4.60
C VAL A 150 -22.89 9.48 5.48
N ASN A 151 -24.09 10.10 5.45
CA ASN A 151 -25.25 9.64 6.24
C ASN A 151 -25.68 8.23 5.83
N LEU A 152 -25.83 8.00 4.52
CA LEU A 152 -26.22 6.70 3.99
C LEU A 152 -25.17 5.63 4.27
N ALA A 153 -23.90 5.91 4.01
CA ALA A 153 -22.81 4.98 4.20
C ALA A 153 -22.67 4.55 5.68
N MET A 154 -22.72 5.49 6.62
CA MET A 154 -22.66 5.19 8.04
C MET A 154 -23.89 4.41 8.53
N GLY A 155 -25.07 4.62 7.97
CA GLY A 155 -26.26 3.84 8.25
C GLY A 155 -26.11 2.35 7.95
N LEU A 156 -25.24 1.98 7.01
CA LEU A 156 -24.96 0.60 6.61
C LEU A 156 -23.93 -0.10 7.52
N THR A 157 -23.18 0.67 8.34
CA THR A 157 -22.20 0.15 9.30
C THR A 157 -22.85 -0.29 10.62
N ALA A 158 -22.06 -0.88 11.52
CA ALA A 158 -22.50 -1.26 12.87
C ALA A 158 -22.56 -0.09 13.87
N MET A 159 -22.26 1.16 13.46
CA MET A 159 -22.19 2.33 14.35
C MET A 159 -23.53 2.60 15.06
N PRO A 160 -23.58 2.77 16.40
CA PRO A 160 -24.81 3.12 17.13
C PRO A 160 -25.31 4.53 16.78
N LEU A 161 -26.65 4.71 16.74
CA LEU A 161 -27.27 6.01 16.47
C LEU A 161 -26.83 7.14 17.42
N PRO A 162 -26.74 6.96 18.74
CA PRO A 162 -26.27 8.02 19.64
C PRO A 162 -24.85 8.48 19.30
N THR A 163 -23.95 7.52 19.00
CA THR A 163 -22.57 7.82 18.58
C THR A 163 -22.57 8.60 17.26
N PHE A 164 -23.38 8.16 16.28
CA PHE A 164 -23.51 8.87 15.00
C PHE A 164 -24.00 10.30 15.18
N TYR A 165 -25.03 10.52 16.01
CA TYR A 165 -25.59 11.84 16.28
C TYR A 165 -24.55 12.79 16.91
N TRP A 166 -23.97 12.40 18.04
CA TRP A 166 -23.05 13.28 18.77
C TRP A 166 -21.75 13.55 18.03
N VAL A 167 -21.22 12.53 17.37
CA VAL A 167 -20.00 12.71 16.56
C VAL A 167 -20.28 13.57 15.33
N SER A 168 -21.45 13.43 14.69
CA SER A 168 -21.86 14.29 13.58
C SER A 168 -22.10 15.73 14.09
N GLN A 169 -22.79 15.90 15.23
CA GLN A 169 -23.03 17.20 15.83
C GLN A 169 -21.72 17.97 16.04
N VAL A 170 -20.75 17.36 16.72
CA VAL A 170 -19.47 18.00 17.03
C VAL A 170 -18.61 18.16 15.77
N GLY A 171 -18.56 17.14 14.91
CA GLY A 171 -17.71 17.14 13.71
C GLY A 171 -18.13 18.15 12.65
N MET A 172 -19.42 18.52 12.61
CA MET A 172 -19.94 19.50 11.67
C MET A 172 -19.88 20.96 12.16
N LEU A 173 -19.66 21.20 13.47
CA LEU A 173 -19.73 22.57 14.03
C LEU A 173 -18.84 23.58 13.30
N ALA A 174 -17.57 23.22 13.05
CA ALA A 174 -16.63 24.10 12.37
C ALA A 174 -17.08 24.45 10.94
N GLY A 175 -17.49 23.43 10.17
CA GLY A 175 -18.02 23.62 8.83
C GLY A 175 -19.31 24.44 8.85
N THR A 176 -20.26 24.12 9.74
CA THR A 176 -21.51 24.87 9.88
C THR A 176 -21.25 26.34 10.18
N LEU A 177 -20.32 26.65 11.09
CA LEU A 177 -19.97 28.04 11.41
C LEU A 177 -19.45 28.80 10.18
N VAL A 178 -18.56 28.19 9.42
CA VAL A 178 -17.98 28.81 8.20
C VAL A 178 -19.06 29.05 7.15
N PHE A 179 -19.94 28.07 6.89
CA PHE A 179 -21.00 28.19 5.90
C PHE A 179 -22.09 29.18 6.33
N VAL A 180 -22.49 29.16 7.61
CA VAL A 180 -23.46 30.13 8.16
C VAL A 180 -22.89 31.56 8.11
N ASN A 181 -21.60 31.74 8.45
CA ASN A 181 -20.94 33.04 8.34
C ASN A 181 -20.90 33.53 6.88
N ALA A 182 -20.58 32.65 5.91
CA ALA A 182 -20.67 33.00 4.51
C ALA A 182 -22.10 33.42 4.09
N GLY A 183 -23.12 32.72 4.65
CA GLY A 183 -24.52 33.08 4.44
C GLY A 183 -24.89 34.49 4.96
N THR A 184 -24.35 34.90 6.10
CA THR A 184 -24.61 36.28 6.61
C THR A 184 -24.09 37.36 5.69
N GLN A 185 -23.05 37.08 4.94
CA GLN A 185 -22.48 38.06 3.99
C GLN A 185 -23.32 38.20 2.69
N LEU A 186 -24.12 37.17 2.34
CA LEU A 186 -25.00 37.25 1.16
C LEU A 186 -26.05 38.36 1.27
N THR A 187 -26.47 38.75 2.48
CA THR A 187 -27.41 39.83 2.73
C THR A 187 -26.81 41.21 2.52
N GLN A 188 -25.49 41.31 2.42
CA GLN A 188 -24.77 42.61 2.30
C GLN A 188 -24.41 42.93 0.84
N ILE A 189 -24.76 42.08 -0.11
CA ILE A 189 -24.44 42.26 -1.52
C ILE A 189 -25.62 42.97 -2.20
N HIS A 190 -25.51 44.27 -2.34
CA HIS A 190 -26.48 45.08 -3.06
C HIS A 190 -25.92 45.67 -4.39
N THR A 191 -24.58 45.77 -4.47
CA THR A 191 -23.88 46.31 -5.63
C THR A 191 -22.65 45.46 -5.98
N LEU A 192 -22.14 45.60 -7.21
CA LEU A 192 -20.91 44.93 -7.64
C LEU A 192 -19.68 45.31 -6.78
N SER A 193 -19.68 46.51 -6.20
CA SER A 193 -18.64 46.98 -5.29
C SER A 193 -18.65 46.25 -3.95
N ASP A 194 -19.80 45.73 -3.49
CA ASP A 194 -19.94 45.02 -2.22
C ASP A 194 -19.28 43.64 -2.27
N VAL A 195 -19.14 43.08 -3.49
CA VAL A 195 -18.43 41.80 -3.71
C VAL A 195 -16.96 41.90 -3.30
N ALA A 196 -16.37 43.09 -3.36
CA ALA A 196 -14.99 43.34 -2.93
C ALA A 196 -14.88 43.75 -1.44
N SER A 197 -15.96 43.67 -0.66
CA SER A 197 -15.92 44.00 0.77
C SER A 197 -14.96 43.06 1.55
N PRO A 198 -14.17 43.59 2.49
CA PRO A 198 -13.21 42.75 3.24
C PRO A 198 -13.88 41.58 4.00
N GLY A 199 -15.10 41.80 4.51
CA GLY A 199 -15.86 40.77 5.22
C GLY A 199 -16.28 39.62 4.31
N LEU A 200 -16.74 39.94 3.10
CA LEU A 200 -17.14 38.95 2.12
C LEU A 200 -15.94 38.18 1.57
N LEU A 201 -14.86 38.86 1.20
CA LEU A 201 -13.62 38.23 0.76
C LEU A 201 -13.03 37.30 1.81
N LEU A 202 -13.03 37.73 3.09
CA LEU A 202 -12.57 36.89 4.19
C LEU A 202 -13.44 35.63 4.37
N SER A 203 -14.77 35.79 4.31
CA SER A 203 -15.71 34.69 4.48
C SER A 203 -15.58 33.64 3.37
N PHE A 204 -15.49 34.08 2.11
CA PHE A 204 -15.28 33.15 1.00
C PHE A 204 -13.87 32.55 0.97
N THR A 205 -12.86 33.32 1.37
CA THR A 205 -11.49 32.80 1.56
C THR A 205 -11.47 31.71 2.63
N LEU A 206 -12.11 31.95 3.80
CA LEU A 206 -12.25 30.93 4.84
C LEU A 206 -13.01 29.70 4.35
N LEU A 207 -14.09 29.89 3.60
CA LEU A 207 -14.86 28.79 3.00
C LEU A 207 -13.99 27.95 2.05
N GLY A 208 -13.20 28.60 1.19
CA GLY A 208 -12.29 27.91 0.26
C GLY A 208 -11.12 27.22 0.96
N LEU A 209 -10.56 27.84 2.00
CA LEU A 209 -9.43 27.27 2.77
C LEU A 209 -9.86 26.24 3.81
N PHE A 210 -11.11 26.25 4.24
CA PHE A 210 -11.61 25.36 5.31
C PHE A 210 -11.28 23.87 5.08
N PRO A 211 -11.48 23.28 3.90
CA PRO A 211 -11.15 21.87 3.66
C PRO A 211 -9.66 21.57 3.87
N LEU A 212 -8.77 22.51 3.49
CA LEU A 212 -7.33 22.37 3.65
C LEU A 212 -6.93 22.47 5.13
N LEU A 213 -7.47 23.45 5.85
CA LEU A 213 -7.25 23.64 7.28
C LEU A 213 -7.76 22.44 8.07
N ALA A 214 -8.97 21.98 7.75
CA ALA A 214 -9.59 20.81 8.38
C ALA A 214 -8.76 19.53 8.14
N LYS A 215 -8.29 19.31 6.91
CA LYS A 215 -7.40 18.19 6.58
C LYS A 215 -6.11 18.24 7.38
N THR A 216 -5.50 19.41 7.49
CA THR A 216 -4.25 19.60 8.24
C THR A 216 -4.45 19.38 9.75
N ALA A 217 -5.53 19.95 10.31
CA ALA A 217 -5.89 19.76 11.72
C ALA A 217 -6.15 18.28 12.03
N LEU A 218 -6.90 17.59 11.16
CA LEU A 218 -7.17 16.17 11.32
C LEU A 218 -5.89 15.32 11.25
N ALA A 219 -4.99 15.63 10.32
CA ALA A 219 -3.70 14.94 10.22
C ALA A 219 -2.89 15.09 11.51
N ARG A 220 -2.85 16.31 12.08
CA ARG A 220 -2.19 16.58 13.37
C ARG A 220 -2.84 15.84 14.54
N LEU A 221 -4.17 15.82 14.60
CA LEU A 221 -4.91 15.09 15.65
C LEU A 221 -4.66 13.58 15.57
N ARG A 222 -4.65 13.02 14.35
CA ARG A 222 -4.32 11.60 14.14
C ARG A 222 -2.89 11.29 14.57
N ALA A 223 -1.93 12.10 14.14
CA ALA A 223 -0.53 11.96 14.54
C ALA A 223 -0.38 12.06 16.06
N HIS A 224 -1.00 13.06 16.71
CA HIS A 224 -0.95 13.20 18.17
C HIS A 224 -1.49 11.96 18.89
N ARG A 225 -2.62 11.38 18.45
CA ARG A 225 -3.16 10.15 19.04
C ARG A 225 -2.23 8.96 18.84
N LEU A 226 -1.62 8.85 17.65
CA LEU A 226 -0.74 7.76 17.28
C LEU A 226 0.56 7.78 18.09
N TYR A 227 1.12 8.97 18.30
CA TYR A 227 2.38 9.14 19.04
C TYR A 227 2.19 9.24 20.56
N LYS A 228 0.95 9.39 21.07
CA LYS A 228 0.68 9.55 22.50
C LYS A 228 1.32 8.48 23.41
N PRO A 229 1.34 7.18 23.02
CA PRO A 229 1.99 6.14 23.81
C PRO A 229 3.53 6.22 23.79
N TRP A 230 4.11 6.99 22.85
CA TRP A 230 5.53 6.99 22.55
C TRP A 230 6.14 8.35 22.87
N PRO A 231 6.90 8.50 23.98
CA PRO A 231 7.57 9.76 24.30
C PRO A 231 8.61 10.07 23.22
N GLN A 232 8.53 11.29 22.67
CA GLN A 232 9.49 11.77 21.70
C GLN A 232 10.76 12.24 22.42
N PRO A 233 11.95 11.80 21.98
CA PRO A 233 13.23 12.31 22.47
C PRO A 233 13.34 13.82 22.28
N SER A 234 13.97 14.50 23.23
CA SER A 234 14.24 15.96 23.12
C SER A 234 15.31 16.28 22.08
N ARG A 235 16.21 15.33 21.84
CA ARG A 235 17.28 15.41 20.84
C ARG A 235 17.38 14.09 20.11
N PHE A 236 17.75 14.12 18.84
CA PHE A 236 17.96 12.96 17.99
C PHE A 236 19.42 12.85 17.60
N ASP A 237 19.95 11.63 17.66
CA ASP A 237 21.33 11.34 17.21
C ASP A 237 21.41 11.36 15.69
N HIS A 238 20.37 10.85 15.01
CA HIS A 238 20.31 10.75 13.55
C HIS A 238 19.09 11.46 12.97
N ASN A 239 19.21 11.94 11.74
CA ASN A 239 18.07 12.40 10.95
C ASN A 239 17.29 11.20 10.40
N LEU A 240 17.99 10.12 10.08
CA LEU A 240 17.45 8.94 9.43
C LEU A 240 18.17 7.68 9.91
N VAL A 241 17.41 6.65 10.28
CA VAL A 241 17.90 5.27 10.44
C VAL A 241 17.31 4.43 9.31
N VAL A 242 18.17 3.74 8.59
CA VAL A 242 17.82 2.82 7.49
C VAL A 242 18.07 1.40 7.94
N ILE A 243 17.06 0.54 7.83
CA ILE A 243 17.11 -0.87 8.24
C ILE A 243 17.19 -1.75 6.99
N GLY A 244 18.36 -2.36 6.77
CA GLY A 244 18.70 -3.17 5.61
C GLY A 244 19.57 -2.44 4.59
N ALA A 245 20.69 -3.06 4.19
CA ALA A 245 21.65 -2.54 3.23
C ALA A 245 21.58 -3.26 1.87
N GLY A 246 20.39 -3.62 1.41
CA GLY A 246 20.11 -4.01 0.03
C GLY A 246 19.91 -2.76 -0.86
N ALA A 247 19.52 -2.97 -2.12
CA ALA A 247 19.39 -1.90 -3.13
C ALA A 247 18.56 -0.69 -2.65
N ALA A 248 17.43 -0.93 -1.96
CA ALA A 248 16.59 0.15 -1.43
C ALA A 248 17.30 0.92 -0.31
N GLY A 249 17.92 0.21 0.64
CA GLY A 249 18.58 0.82 1.80
C GLY A 249 19.84 1.59 1.42
N LEU A 250 20.66 1.02 0.55
CA LEU A 250 21.87 1.66 0.04
C LEU A 250 21.55 2.98 -0.69
N VAL A 251 20.56 2.97 -1.59
CA VAL A 251 20.13 4.20 -2.27
C VAL A 251 19.55 5.20 -1.26
N THR A 252 18.75 4.74 -0.30
CA THR A 252 18.20 5.60 0.76
C THR A 252 19.32 6.30 1.54
N ALA A 253 20.31 5.54 2.02
CA ALA A 253 21.43 6.07 2.79
C ALA A 253 22.32 7.01 1.97
N TYR A 254 22.62 6.63 0.72
CA TYR A 254 23.39 7.46 -0.22
C TYR A 254 22.74 8.82 -0.45
N ILE A 255 21.45 8.85 -0.78
CA ILE A 255 20.72 10.12 -1.04
C ILE A 255 20.66 10.99 0.21
N ALA A 256 20.42 10.38 1.39
CA ALA A 256 20.38 11.13 2.64
C ALA A 256 21.74 11.69 3.02
N ALA A 257 22.82 10.94 2.86
CA ALA A 257 24.19 11.40 3.09
C ALA A 257 24.58 12.51 2.10
N ALA A 258 24.20 12.39 0.82
CA ALA A 258 24.40 13.45 -0.18
C ALA A 258 23.69 14.75 0.19
N ALA A 259 22.53 14.67 0.85
CA ALA A 259 21.81 15.80 1.42
C ALA A 259 22.40 16.31 2.76
N LYS A 260 23.56 15.76 3.20
CA LYS A 260 24.23 16.11 4.46
C LYS A 260 23.42 15.81 5.72
N ALA A 261 22.53 14.82 5.66
CA ALA A 261 21.83 14.32 6.82
C ALA A 261 22.72 13.36 7.64
N HIS A 262 22.55 13.34 8.95
CA HIS A 262 23.16 12.29 9.80
C HIS A 262 22.34 11.00 9.62
N VAL A 263 22.97 9.98 9.04
CA VAL A 263 22.32 8.72 8.64
C VAL A 263 22.99 7.55 9.34
N ALA A 264 22.18 6.68 9.95
CA ALA A 264 22.62 5.35 10.36
C ALA A 264 22.03 4.31 9.38
N LEU A 265 22.89 3.39 8.95
CA LEU A 265 22.52 2.23 8.12
C LEU A 265 22.79 0.96 8.93
N VAL A 266 21.75 0.15 9.15
CA VAL A 266 21.83 -1.09 9.94
C VAL A 266 21.66 -2.27 9.02
N GLU A 267 22.61 -3.22 9.01
CA GLU A 267 22.56 -4.44 8.22
C GLU A 267 22.77 -5.68 9.10
N GLY A 268 21.82 -6.60 9.08
CA GLY A 268 21.85 -7.83 9.83
C GLY A 268 22.57 -9.01 9.15
N GLY A 269 22.90 -8.86 7.86
CA GLY A 269 23.57 -9.87 7.04
C GLY A 269 24.76 -9.30 6.28
N ARG A 270 24.72 -9.42 4.95
CA ARG A 270 25.79 -8.93 4.07
C ARG A 270 25.39 -7.63 3.39
N MET A 271 26.28 -6.65 3.38
CA MET A 271 26.14 -5.43 2.58
C MET A 271 25.87 -5.77 1.11
N GLY A 272 25.06 -4.94 0.40
CA GLY A 272 24.64 -5.17 -0.98
C GLY A 272 23.34 -5.99 -1.11
N GLY A 273 22.92 -6.68 -0.03
CA GLY A 273 21.70 -7.45 0.01
C GLY A 273 21.61 -8.54 -1.05
N ASP A 274 20.39 -8.87 -1.47
CA ASP A 274 20.12 -10.00 -2.37
C ASP A 274 20.73 -9.84 -3.75
N CYS A 275 20.69 -8.64 -4.33
CA CYS A 275 21.17 -8.41 -5.70
C CYS A 275 22.66 -8.74 -5.85
N LEU A 276 23.49 -8.25 -4.92
CA LEU A 276 24.93 -8.49 -4.94
C LEU A 276 25.29 -9.92 -4.56
N ASN A 277 24.70 -10.43 -3.46
CA ASN A 277 25.20 -11.64 -2.82
C ASN A 277 24.53 -12.92 -3.34
N TYR A 278 23.25 -12.84 -3.74
CA TYR A 278 22.41 -14.04 -3.96
C TYR A 278 21.59 -13.99 -5.25
N GLY A 279 21.47 -12.83 -5.89
CA GLY A 279 20.55 -12.61 -7.01
C GLY A 279 21.26 -12.24 -8.31
N CYS A 280 21.19 -10.97 -8.67
CA CYS A 280 21.57 -10.47 -9.99
C CYS A 280 23.02 -10.80 -10.38
N VAL A 281 23.98 -10.50 -9.50
CA VAL A 281 25.41 -10.63 -9.83
C VAL A 281 25.79 -12.09 -9.99
N PRO A 282 25.57 -12.99 -9.00
CA PRO A 282 25.98 -14.37 -9.14
C PRO A 282 25.19 -15.12 -10.23
N SER A 283 23.87 -14.87 -10.36
CA SER A 283 23.06 -15.58 -11.36
C SER A 283 23.48 -15.22 -12.79
N LYS A 284 23.74 -13.94 -13.08
CA LYS A 284 24.15 -13.50 -14.42
C LYS A 284 25.56 -13.98 -14.78
N ALA A 285 26.46 -14.07 -13.79
CA ALA A 285 27.76 -14.70 -13.99
C ALA A 285 27.65 -16.18 -14.35
N LEU A 286 26.80 -16.95 -13.66
CA LEU A 286 26.52 -18.36 -13.94
C LEU A 286 25.84 -18.55 -15.31
N ILE A 287 24.78 -17.77 -15.59
CA ILE A 287 24.04 -17.80 -16.86
C ILE A 287 24.97 -17.50 -18.04
N HIS A 288 25.88 -16.53 -17.87
CA HIS A 288 26.87 -16.21 -18.91
C HIS A 288 27.78 -17.41 -19.23
N ALA A 289 28.33 -18.09 -18.21
CA ALA A 289 29.14 -19.28 -18.43
C ALA A 289 28.35 -20.41 -19.12
N ALA A 290 27.09 -20.62 -18.68
CA ALA A 290 26.19 -21.59 -19.27
C ALA A 290 25.84 -21.27 -20.75
N ARG A 291 25.63 -19.97 -21.05
CA ARG A 291 25.39 -19.49 -22.43
C ARG A 291 26.60 -19.74 -23.34
N VAL A 292 27.80 -19.47 -22.86
CA VAL A 292 29.04 -19.76 -23.60
C VAL A 292 29.17 -21.26 -23.88
N ALA A 293 28.96 -22.11 -22.87
CA ALA A 293 29.00 -23.57 -23.03
C ALA A 293 27.96 -24.07 -24.08
N HIS A 294 26.76 -23.51 -24.05
CA HIS A 294 25.74 -23.79 -25.07
C HIS A 294 26.17 -23.36 -26.47
N GLN A 295 26.65 -22.11 -26.63
CA GLN A 295 27.14 -21.57 -27.90
C GLN A 295 28.27 -22.42 -28.50
N MET A 296 29.21 -22.90 -27.69
CA MET A 296 30.27 -23.80 -28.13
C MET A 296 29.70 -25.10 -28.70
N ARG A 297 28.68 -25.72 -28.04
CA ARG A 297 28.03 -26.93 -28.60
C ARG A 297 27.29 -26.67 -29.90
N GLN A 298 26.68 -25.48 -30.06
CA GLN A 298 25.88 -25.11 -31.22
C GLN A 298 26.72 -24.52 -32.38
N ALA A 299 28.01 -24.27 -32.15
CA ALA A 299 28.89 -23.62 -33.11
C ALA A 299 28.95 -24.34 -34.47
N HIS A 300 28.80 -25.66 -34.48
CA HIS A 300 28.77 -26.47 -35.70
C HIS A 300 27.59 -26.14 -36.65
N HIS A 301 26.47 -25.67 -36.15
CA HIS A 301 25.35 -25.21 -36.97
C HIS A 301 25.67 -23.92 -37.73
N LEU A 302 26.70 -23.20 -37.30
CA LEU A 302 27.22 -21.98 -37.97
C LEU A 302 28.40 -22.26 -38.86
N GLY A 303 28.73 -23.54 -39.14
CA GLY A 303 29.86 -23.95 -39.96
C GLY A 303 31.22 -23.94 -39.22
N LEU A 304 31.22 -23.78 -37.89
CA LEU A 304 32.44 -23.90 -37.08
C LEU A 304 32.64 -25.36 -36.67
N GLY A 305 33.84 -25.73 -36.29
CA GLY A 305 34.14 -27.09 -35.84
C GLY A 305 33.29 -27.51 -34.64
N LEU A 306 33.00 -28.82 -34.54
CA LEU A 306 32.33 -29.38 -33.37
C LEU A 306 33.17 -29.14 -32.13
N CYS A 307 32.59 -28.51 -31.11
CA CYS A 307 33.23 -28.25 -29.82
C CYS A 307 32.34 -28.79 -28.70
N ALA A 308 32.85 -29.74 -27.94
CA ALA A 308 32.24 -30.25 -26.72
C ALA A 308 32.98 -29.65 -25.51
N PRO A 309 32.47 -28.57 -24.88
CA PRO A 309 33.14 -27.96 -23.76
C PRO A 309 33.19 -28.95 -22.58
N GLN A 310 34.34 -29.11 -21.99
CA GLN A 310 34.47 -29.73 -20.67
C GLN A 310 34.19 -28.67 -19.61
N VAL A 311 33.16 -28.89 -18.80
CA VAL A 311 32.75 -27.95 -17.77
C VAL A 311 33.49 -28.28 -16.47
N ASP A 312 34.39 -27.41 -16.07
CA ASP A 312 34.96 -27.39 -14.73
C ASP A 312 34.02 -26.52 -13.85
N PHE A 313 33.15 -27.18 -13.09
CA PHE A 313 32.14 -26.47 -12.31
C PHE A 313 32.74 -25.68 -11.15
N GLU A 314 33.82 -26.16 -10.54
CA GLU A 314 34.51 -25.43 -9.50
C GLU A 314 35.09 -24.12 -10.04
N ALA A 315 35.70 -24.14 -11.22
CA ALA A 315 36.18 -22.94 -11.90
C ALA A 315 35.04 -22.00 -12.30
N VAL A 316 33.89 -22.50 -12.74
CA VAL A 316 32.68 -21.69 -12.99
C VAL A 316 32.23 -20.97 -11.72
N MET A 317 32.13 -21.70 -10.60
CA MET A 317 31.72 -21.09 -9.31
C MET A 317 32.77 -20.11 -8.77
N ALA A 318 34.05 -20.40 -8.94
CA ALA A 318 35.11 -19.43 -8.62
C ALA A 318 34.96 -18.12 -9.43
N ARG A 319 34.58 -18.21 -10.71
CA ARG A 319 34.28 -17.03 -11.54
C ARG A 319 33.04 -16.28 -11.05
N VAL A 320 31.99 -17.01 -10.58
CA VAL A 320 30.79 -16.39 -9.99
C VAL A 320 31.17 -15.59 -8.74
N HIS A 321 31.96 -16.19 -7.84
CA HIS A 321 32.45 -15.51 -6.62
C HIS A 321 33.34 -14.31 -6.93
N ALA A 322 34.21 -14.44 -7.95
CA ALA A 322 35.04 -13.32 -8.41
C ALA A 322 34.20 -12.14 -8.90
N ALA A 323 33.11 -12.39 -9.64
CA ALA A 323 32.18 -11.35 -10.08
C ALA A 323 31.50 -10.63 -8.91
N VAL A 324 31.09 -11.39 -7.87
CA VAL A 324 30.55 -10.78 -6.64
C VAL A 324 31.61 -9.93 -5.94
N ALA A 325 32.85 -10.45 -5.79
CA ALA A 325 33.96 -9.74 -5.14
C ALA A 325 34.37 -8.47 -5.89
N GLU A 326 34.27 -8.44 -7.22
CA GLU A 326 34.54 -7.26 -8.05
C GLU A 326 33.53 -6.12 -7.80
N VAL A 327 32.25 -6.46 -7.56
CA VAL A 327 31.19 -5.47 -7.33
C VAL A 327 31.08 -5.06 -5.85
N ALA A 328 31.41 -5.95 -4.92
CA ALA A 328 31.24 -5.76 -3.47
C ALA A 328 31.81 -4.44 -2.90
N PRO A 329 32.96 -3.91 -3.36
CA PRO A 329 33.48 -2.63 -2.87
C PRO A 329 32.52 -1.45 -3.09
N HIS A 330 31.64 -1.52 -4.08
CA HIS A 330 30.65 -0.46 -4.35
C HIS A 330 29.54 -0.41 -3.30
N ASP A 331 29.31 -1.48 -2.57
CA ASP A 331 28.26 -1.60 -1.55
C ASP A 331 28.86 -1.86 -0.15
N SER A 332 30.15 -1.59 0.04
CA SER A 332 30.88 -1.94 1.27
C SER A 332 30.65 -0.97 2.43
N VAL A 333 30.97 -1.44 3.64
CA VAL A 333 30.97 -0.62 4.87
C VAL A 333 31.91 0.59 4.72
N GLU A 334 33.12 0.36 4.18
CA GLU A 334 34.15 1.39 4.00
C GLU A 334 33.65 2.51 3.11
N ARG A 335 33.01 2.17 1.99
CA ARG A 335 32.45 3.17 1.08
C ARG A 335 31.37 4.01 1.74
N TYR A 336 30.40 3.37 2.43
CA TYR A 336 29.31 4.12 3.05
C TYR A 336 29.79 4.96 4.23
N THR A 337 30.75 4.47 5.01
CA THR A 337 31.43 5.26 6.06
C THR A 337 32.15 6.47 5.46
N ALA A 338 32.86 6.30 4.34
CA ALA A 338 33.49 7.41 3.64
C ALA A 338 32.51 8.45 3.09
N LEU A 339 31.26 8.05 2.82
CA LEU A 339 30.15 8.95 2.45
C LEU A 339 29.57 9.69 3.66
N GLY A 340 29.97 9.37 4.89
CA GLY A 340 29.47 9.97 6.13
C GLY A 340 28.24 9.27 6.70
N VAL A 341 28.04 7.99 6.39
CA VAL A 341 27.00 7.15 6.96
C VAL A 341 27.57 6.34 8.12
N ASP A 342 26.88 6.33 9.26
CA ASP A 342 27.21 5.45 10.37
C ASP A 342 26.68 4.05 10.08
N VAL A 343 27.57 3.11 9.75
CA VAL A 343 27.18 1.74 9.39
C VAL A 343 27.27 0.83 10.61
N PHE A 344 26.15 0.16 10.93
CA PHE A 344 26.04 -0.81 12.03
C PHE A 344 25.79 -2.21 11.46
N GLN A 345 26.68 -3.14 11.75
CA GLN A 345 26.49 -4.56 11.43
C GLN A 345 25.81 -5.24 12.61
N GLY A 346 24.52 -5.54 12.48
CA GLY A 346 23.70 -6.15 13.55
C GLY A 346 22.22 -6.15 13.22
N HIS A 347 21.46 -6.76 14.08
CA HIS A 347 20.00 -6.87 13.93
C HIS A 347 19.30 -5.66 14.53
N ALA A 348 18.57 -4.92 13.69
CA ALA A 348 17.77 -3.78 14.12
C ALA A 348 16.45 -4.24 14.75
N ARG A 349 16.01 -3.54 15.81
CA ARG A 349 14.67 -3.65 16.38
C ARG A 349 14.09 -2.25 16.63
N ILE A 350 12.96 -1.95 16.04
CA ILE A 350 12.23 -0.71 16.26
C ILE A 350 11.49 -0.81 17.60
N THR A 351 11.91 -0.07 18.60
CA THR A 351 11.32 -0.09 19.96
C THR A 351 10.31 1.02 20.16
N SER A 352 10.38 2.08 19.36
CA SER A 352 9.38 3.15 19.28
C SER A 352 9.45 3.81 17.90
N PRO A 353 8.51 4.68 17.52
CA PRO A 353 8.62 5.45 16.27
C PRO A 353 9.88 6.33 16.17
N TRP A 354 10.64 6.48 17.27
CA TRP A 354 11.79 7.36 17.39
C TRP A 354 13.09 6.65 17.75
N THR A 355 13.04 5.34 18.03
CA THR A 355 14.17 4.59 18.55
C THR A 355 14.31 3.24 17.86
N VAL A 356 15.55 2.92 17.50
CA VAL A 356 15.96 1.63 16.95
C VAL A 356 17.07 1.07 17.83
N GLU A 357 16.88 -0.11 18.37
CA GLU A 357 17.94 -0.89 19.01
C GLU A 357 18.66 -1.70 17.94
N VAL A 358 19.97 -1.73 18.02
CA VAL A 358 20.83 -2.58 17.18
C VAL A 358 21.54 -3.58 18.07
N ASP A 359 21.31 -4.86 17.83
CA ASP A 359 21.97 -5.96 18.51
C ASP A 359 23.10 -6.47 17.63
N SER A 360 24.33 -6.17 18.02
CA SER A 360 25.55 -6.49 17.29
C SER A 360 26.49 -7.37 18.13
N PRO A 361 27.51 -8.01 17.53
CA PRO A 361 28.52 -8.77 18.28
C PRO A 361 29.29 -7.92 19.31
N GLU A 362 29.35 -6.61 19.09
CA GLU A 362 30.02 -5.63 19.96
C GLU A 362 29.14 -5.17 21.13
N GLY A 363 27.84 -5.53 21.12
CA GLY A 363 26.88 -5.18 22.13
C GLY A 363 25.63 -4.50 21.57
N ARG A 364 24.75 -4.08 22.47
CA ARG A 364 23.49 -3.41 22.13
C ARG A 364 23.67 -1.91 22.10
N THR A 365 23.26 -1.28 20.98
CA THR A 365 23.27 0.16 20.78
C THR A 365 21.84 0.65 20.55
N VAL A 366 21.47 1.79 21.15
CA VAL A 366 20.17 2.43 20.95
C VAL A 366 20.37 3.72 20.14
N LEU A 367 19.69 3.79 19.00
CA LEU A 367 19.75 4.93 18.08
C LEU A 367 18.45 5.72 18.18
N SER A 368 18.54 7.02 18.47
CA SER A 368 17.41 7.93 18.37
C SER A 368 17.39 8.63 17.00
N THR A 369 16.20 8.71 16.37
CA THR A 369 16.09 9.21 15.00
C THR A 369 14.79 9.97 14.71
N ARG A 370 14.85 10.93 13.80
CA ARG A 370 13.68 11.66 13.31
C ARG A 370 12.79 10.82 12.39
N ALA A 371 13.42 9.97 11.58
CA ALA A 371 12.71 9.10 10.65
C ALA A 371 13.38 7.71 10.57
N ILE A 372 12.58 6.70 10.21
CA ILE A 372 13.03 5.32 9.99
C ILE A 372 12.61 4.92 8.58
N VAL A 373 13.53 4.31 7.83
CA VAL A 373 13.23 3.66 6.55
C VAL A 373 13.50 2.16 6.67
N ILE A 374 12.46 1.37 6.46
CA ILE A 374 12.49 -0.08 6.47
C ILE A 374 12.77 -0.56 5.05
N ALA A 375 13.95 -1.14 4.84
CA ALA A 375 14.44 -1.68 3.58
C ALA A 375 14.89 -3.16 3.76
N ALA A 376 14.19 -3.90 4.61
CA ALA A 376 14.57 -5.25 5.07
C ALA A 376 14.48 -6.34 3.98
N GLY A 377 13.96 -6.01 2.78
CA GLY A 377 13.91 -6.92 1.65
C GLY A 377 12.96 -8.11 1.82
N ALA A 378 13.33 -9.24 1.21
CA ALA A 378 12.58 -10.49 1.25
C ALA A 378 13.54 -11.67 1.47
N ALA A 379 12.99 -12.84 1.76
CA ALA A 379 13.70 -14.11 1.84
C ALA A 379 13.10 -15.13 0.86
N PRO A 380 13.81 -16.17 0.45
CA PRO A 380 13.22 -17.27 -0.31
C PRO A 380 12.01 -17.85 0.42
N LEU A 381 10.91 -18.07 -0.32
CA LEU A 381 9.73 -18.73 0.21
C LEU A 381 9.90 -20.23 0.15
N VAL A 382 9.94 -20.87 1.30
CA VAL A 382 9.96 -22.33 1.43
C VAL A 382 8.66 -22.77 2.09
N PRO A 383 7.74 -23.39 1.35
CA PRO A 383 6.50 -23.90 1.92
C PRO A 383 6.76 -25.14 2.77
N PRO A 384 5.88 -25.47 3.73
CA PRO A 384 6.01 -26.63 4.59
C PRO A 384 5.61 -27.92 3.84
N ILE A 385 6.40 -28.31 2.84
CA ILE A 385 6.25 -29.59 2.13
C ILE A 385 6.78 -30.70 3.06
N PRO A 386 5.98 -31.74 3.39
CA PRO A 386 6.43 -32.85 4.23
C PRO A 386 7.73 -33.47 3.73
N GLY A 387 8.69 -33.69 4.62
CA GLY A 387 10.01 -34.26 4.32
C GLY A 387 11.04 -33.32 3.71
N LEU A 388 10.64 -32.13 3.24
CA LEU A 388 11.56 -31.19 2.58
C LEU A 388 12.67 -30.70 3.53
N ALA A 389 12.31 -30.34 4.75
CA ALA A 389 13.26 -29.85 5.75
C ALA A 389 14.25 -30.95 6.21
N ASP A 390 13.80 -32.21 6.26
CA ASP A 390 14.59 -33.34 6.75
C ASP A 390 15.66 -33.78 5.75
N ILE A 391 15.37 -33.66 4.45
CA ILE A 391 16.25 -34.11 3.35
C ILE A 391 17.26 -33.03 2.95
N GLY A 392 16.94 -31.76 3.24
CA GLY A 392 17.71 -30.59 2.82
C GLY A 392 17.37 -30.13 1.42
N TYR A 393 17.51 -28.82 1.22
CA TYR A 393 17.22 -28.15 -0.04
C TYR A 393 18.12 -26.92 -0.20
N LEU A 394 18.29 -26.50 -1.44
CA LEU A 394 18.89 -25.22 -1.79
C LEU A 394 17.81 -24.16 -2.02
N THR A 395 18.17 -22.92 -1.84
CA THR A 395 17.40 -21.74 -2.24
C THR A 395 18.27 -20.84 -3.11
N SER A 396 17.73 -19.74 -3.58
CA SER A 396 18.52 -18.68 -4.25
C SER A 396 19.63 -18.10 -3.36
N ASP A 397 19.51 -18.25 -2.03
CA ASP A 397 20.49 -17.70 -1.09
C ASP A 397 21.64 -18.69 -0.80
N THR A 398 21.40 -20.00 -0.94
CA THR A 398 22.38 -21.07 -0.56
C THR A 398 22.96 -21.80 -1.76
N LEU A 399 22.44 -21.59 -2.96
CA LEU A 399 22.90 -22.23 -4.19
C LEU A 399 24.39 -21.98 -4.51
N TRP A 400 24.87 -20.82 -4.09
CA TRP A 400 26.21 -20.32 -4.42
C TRP A 400 27.34 -21.02 -3.66
N ASP A 401 26.99 -21.84 -2.69
CA ASP A 401 27.93 -22.66 -1.91
C ASP A 401 28.15 -24.06 -2.53
N LEU A 402 27.61 -24.32 -3.73
CA LEU A 402 27.85 -25.58 -4.44
C LEU A 402 29.28 -25.64 -4.97
N HIS A 403 29.96 -26.75 -4.68
CA HIS A 403 31.32 -27.05 -5.19
C HIS A 403 31.29 -28.03 -6.37
N GLU A 404 30.26 -28.87 -6.45
CA GLU A 404 30.12 -29.89 -7.50
C GLU A 404 28.84 -29.66 -8.29
N LEU A 405 28.89 -29.96 -9.58
CA LEU A 405 27.72 -29.89 -10.45
C LEU A 405 26.75 -31.02 -10.09
N PRO A 406 25.51 -30.75 -9.67
CA PRO A 406 24.52 -31.77 -9.40
C PRO A 406 24.26 -32.63 -10.64
N GLN A 407 24.32 -33.95 -10.50
CA GLN A 407 23.99 -34.83 -11.64
C GLN A 407 22.49 -34.73 -11.98
N ARG A 408 21.61 -34.84 -10.94
CA ARG A 408 20.15 -34.72 -11.09
C ARG A 408 19.66 -33.56 -10.22
N LEU A 409 19.35 -32.44 -10.86
CA LEU A 409 18.82 -31.25 -10.21
C LEU A 409 17.30 -31.21 -10.36
N LEU A 410 16.59 -31.19 -9.25
CA LEU A 410 15.15 -30.90 -9.21
C LEU A 410 14.92 -29.45 -8.82
N VAL A 411 14.21 -28.70 -9.65
CA VAL A 411 13.81 -27.31 -9.40
C VAL A 411 12.32 -27.26 -9.10
N LEU A 412 11.94 -26.74 -7.95
CA LEU A 412 10.55 -26.48 -7.57
C LEU A 412 10.22 -25.01 -7.89
N GLY A 413 9.30 -24.80 -8.83
CA GLY A 413 8.82 -23.48 -9.25
C GLY A 413 9.32 -23.04 -10.62
N GLY A 414 8.36 -22.73 -11.52
CA GLY A 414 8.58 -22.26 -12.89
C GLY A 414 8.53 -20.73 -13.04
N GLY A 415 8.86 -19.98 -11.97
CA GLY A 415 9.07 -18.54 -12.04
C GLY A 415 10.42 -18.17 -12.66
N PRO A 416 10.74 -16.86 -12.81
CA PRO A 416 11.99 -16.40 -13.43
C PRO A 416 13.24 -17.05 -12.82
N ILE A 417 13.39 -17.07 -11.50
CA ILE A 417 14.54 -17.68 -10.81
C ILE A 417 14.68 -19.17 -11.16
N GLY A 418 13.56 -19.90 -11.10
CA GLY A 418 13.57 -21.34 -11.40
C GLY A 418 13.93 -21.62 -12.85
N CYS A 419 13.37 -20.85 -13.81
CA CYS A 419 13.65 -21.02 -15.24
C CYS A 419 15.09 -20.66 -15.60
N GLU A 420 15.60 -19.52 -15.11
CA GLU A 420 16.98 -19.07 -15.35
C GLU A 420 18.00 -20.10 -14.86
N LEU A 421 17.83 -20.56 -13.61
CA LEU A 421 18.77 -21.53 -13.01
C LEU A 421 18.62 -22.93 -13.63
N ALA A 422 17.40 -23.40 -13.88
CA ALA A 422 17.17 -24.69 -14.53
C ALA A 422 17.86 -24.76 -15.90
N GLN A 423 17.71 -23.73 -16.73
CA GLN A 423 18.34 -23.64 -18.04
C GLN A 423 19.86 -23.57 -17.92
N ALA A 424 20.38 -22.77 -16.98
CA ALA A 424 21.83 -22.62 -16.77
C ALA A 424 22.46 -23.96 -16.35
N PHE A 425 21.89 -24.67 -15.38
CA PHE A 425 22.42 -25.96 -14.91
C PHE A 425 22.32 -27.05 -16.00
N ALA A 426 21.23 -27.09 -16.78
CA ALA A 426 21.11 -28.01 -17.89
C ALA A 426 22.22 -27.77 -18.94
N ARG A 427 22.48 -26.50 -19.27
CA ARG A 427 23.56 -26.12 -20.19
C ARG A 427 24.95 -26.42 -19.65
N LEU A 428 25.13 -26.48 -18.34
CA LEU A 428 26.39 -26.89 -17.73
C LEU A 428 26.54 -28.41 -17.61
N GLY A 429 25.47 -29.18 -17.83
CA GLY A 429 25.53 -30.66 -17.91
C GLY A 429 24.70 -31.41 -16.89
N SER A 430 23.94 -30.75 -16.03
CA SER A 430 23.00 -31.39 -15.11
C SER A 430 21.79 -31.96 -15.83
N GLN A 431 21.25 -33.08 -15.36
CA GLN A 431 19.91 -33.56 -15.74
C GLN A 431 18.91 -32.78 -14.88
N VAL A 432 18.19 -31.84 -15.50
CA VAL A 432 17.31 -30.92 -14.76
C VAL A 432 15.84 -31.31 -14.98
N THR A 433 15.11 -31.49 -13.87
CA THR A 433 13.65 -31.54 -13.88
C THR A 433 13.11 -30.31 -13.17
N LEU A 434 12.17 -29.57 -13.82
CA LEU A 434 11.49 -28.44 -13.23
C LEU A 434 10.01 -28.79 -12.99
N LEU A 435 9.57 -28.72 -11.74
CA LEU A 435 8.17 -28.91 -11.35
C LEU A 435 7.49 -27.55 -11.15
N GLU A 436 6.37 -27.35 -11.85
CA GLU A 436 5.52 -26.17 -11.71
C GLU A 436 4.06 -26.61 -11.50
N MET A 437 3.43 -26.10 -10.45
CA MET A 437 2.05 -26.45 -10.11
C MET A 437 1.02 -25.82 -11.08
N GLN A 438 1.39 -24.76 -11.76
CA GLN A 438 0.54 -24.12 -12.76
C GLN A 438 0.68 -24.80 -14.13
N HIS A 439 -0.24 -24.51 -15.06
CA HIS A 439 -0.27 -25.12 -16.39
C HIS A 439 0.87 -24.66 -17.31
N ARG A 440 1.61 -23.59 -16.94
CA ARG A 440 2.75 -23.08 -17.71
C ARG A 440 3.81 -22.49 -16.77
N ILE A 441 5.03 -22.38 -17.23
CA ILE A 441 6.08 -21.59 -16.60
C ILE A 441 5.83 -20.10 -16.81
N LEU A 442 6.57 -19.22 -16.12
CA LEU A 442 6.55 -17.77 -16.28
C LEU A 442 5.13 -17.19 -16.33
N GLN A 443 4.33 -17.45 -15.29
CA GLN A 443 2.91 -17.09 -15.21
C GLN A 443 2.58 -15.60 -15.45
N ARG A 444 3.55 -14.72 -15.23
CA ARG A 444 3.38 -13.26 -15.37
C ARG A 444 3.66 -12.77 -16.79
N GLU A 445 4.32 -13.59 -17.60
CA GLU A 445 4.61 -13.28 -19.01
C GLU A 445 3.44 -13.65 -19.91
N ASP A 446 3.44 -13.12 -21.12
CA ASP A 446 2.44 -13.48 -22.12
C ASP A 446 2.54 -14.99 -22.48
N PRO A 447 1.42 -15.66 -22.73
CA PRO A 447 1.42 -17.12 -22.94
C PRO A 447 2.33 -17.60 -24.08
N ASP A 448 2.38 -16.87 -25.17
CA ASP A 448 3.22 -17.17 -26.34
C ASP A 448 4.71 -17.01 -26.05
N VAL A 449 5.08 -15.99 -25.28
CA VAL A 449 6.44 -15.77 -24.78
C VAL A 449 6.86 -16.90 -23.85
N ALA A 450 6.01 -17.25 -22.89
CA ALA A 450 6.28 -18.33 -21.95
C ALA A 450 6.45 -19.69 -22.67
N GLU A 451 5.66 -19.94 -23.71
CA GLU A 451 5.78 -21.15 -24.55
C GLU A 451 7.09 -21.17 -25.35
N LEU A 452 7.53 -20.02 -25.88
CA LEU A 452 8.80 -19.91 -26.60
C LEU A 452 9.98 -20.28 -25.67
N VAL A 453 9.98 -19.75 -24.45
CA VAL A 453 10.99 -20.08 -23.43
C VAL A 453 10.91 -21.56 -23.05
N ALA A 454 9.71 -22.11 -22.84
CA ALA A 454 9.53 -23.52 -22.50
C ALA A 454 10.10 -24.46 -23.57
N ARG A 455 9.88 -24.15 -24.83
CA ARG A 455 10.44 -24.92 -25.96
C ARG A 455 11.98 -24.85 -26.00
N SER A 456 12.55 -23.68 -25.75
CA SER A 456 14.00 -23.51 -25.67
C SER A 456 14.61 -24.29 -24.53
N MET A 457 14.02 -24.20 -23.32
CA MET A 457 14.47 -24.96 -22.15
C MET A 457 14.39 -26.48 -22.38
N ALA A 458 13.32 -26.96 -23.02
CA ALA A 458 13.21 -28.37 -23.38
C ALA A 458 14.28 -28.82 -24.42
N ALA A 459 14.62 -27.95 -25.38
CA ALA A 459 15.71 -28.18 -26.31
C ALA A 459 17.09 -28.22 -25.63
N ASP A 460 17.26 -27.46 -24.53
CA ASP A 460 18.45 -27.53 -23.68
C ASP A 460 18.48 -28.75 -22.74
N GLY A 461 17.45 -29.61 -22.78
CA GLY A 461 17.37 -30.86 -22.01
C GLY A 461 16.66 -30.73 -20.67
N VAL A 462 16.00 -29.59 -20.35
CA VAL A 462 15.19 -29.46 -19.14
C VAL A 462 13.88 -30.25 -19.28
N CYS A 463 13.65 -31.17 -18.34
CA CYS A 463 12.37 -31.89 -18.23
C CYS A 463 11.34 -31.01 -17.54
N LEU A 464 10.46 -30.35 -18.29
CA LEU A 464 9.41 -29.50 -17.75
C LEU A 464 8.18 -30.32 -17.34
N ARG A 465 7.78 -30.22 -16.08
CA ARG A 465 6.59 -30.85 -15.49
C ARG A 465 5.65 -29.76 -14.98
N THR A 466 4.88 -29.16 -15.88
CA THR A 466 3.82 -28.20 -15.54
C THR A 466 2.55 -28.91 -15.09
N ALA A 467 1.65 -28.20 -14.37
CA ALA A 467 0.47 -28.75 -13.72
C ALA A 467 0.79 -29.89 -12.72
N HIS A 468 1.98 -29.87 -12.11
CA HIS A 468 2.42 -30.87 -11.12
C HIS A 468 2.71 -30.19 -9.78
N LYS A 469 1.98 -30.57 -8.75
CA LYS A 469 2.16 -30.09 -7.39
C LYS A 469 3.03 -31.07 -6.60
N ALA A 470 4.13 -30.60 -6.03
CA ALA A 470 4.92 -31.35 -5.06
C ALA A 470 4.09 -31.59 -3.77
N LEU A 471 3.93 -32.85 -3.39
CA LEU A 471 3.14 -33.26 -2.22
C LEU A 471 4.03 -33.51 -0.99
N ARG A 472 5.12 -34.24 -1.18
CA ARG A 472 6.07 -34.63 -0.14
C ARG A 472 7.41 -35.00 -0.74
N VAL A 473 8.45 -34.95 0.07
CA VAL A 473 9.80 -35.37 -0.26
C VAL A 473 10.12 -36.59 0.58
N GLU A 474 10.70 -37.61 -0.02
CA GLU A 474 11.01 -38.87 0.62
C GLU A 474 12.45 -39.29 0.33
N GLN A 475 13.04 -40.00 1.29
CA GLN A 475 14.35 -40.63 1.14
C GLN A 475 14.31 -42.03 1.69
N GLU A 476 14.78 -43.01 0.90
CA GLU A 476 14.92 -44.40 1.34
C GLU A 476 16.14 -45.01 0.66
N TYR A 477 16.95 -45.76 1.42
CA TYR A 477 18.19 -46.43 0.96
C TYR A 477 19.14 -45.52 0.15
N GLY A 478 19.23 -44.24 0.53
CA GLY A 478 20.09 -43.27 -0.16
C GLY A 478 19.48 -42.66 -1.43
N ARG A 479 18.34 -43.13 -1.89
CA ARG A 479 17.56 -42.55 -2.99
C ARG A 479 16.68 -41.44 -2.45
N ARG A 480 16.63 -40.27 -3.17
CA ARG A 480 15.77 -39.14 -2.83
C ARG A 480 14.80 -38.86 -3.96
N TRP A 481 13.51 -38.63 -3.65
CA TRP A 481 12.53 -38.28 -4.67
C TRP A 481 11.46 -37.36 -4.10
N VAL A 482 10.84 -36.60 -5.00
CA VAL A 482 9.61 -35.85 -4.74
C VAL A 482 8.45 -36.64 -5.30
N MET A 483 7.43 -36.86 -4.45
CA MET A 483 6.12 -37.30 -4.92
C MET A 483 5.36 -36.08 -5.41
N ALA A 484 5.05 -36.04 -6.71
CA ALA A 484 4.29 -34.96 -7.33
C ALA A 484 2.99 -35.49 -7.90
N GLN A 485 1.95 -34.66 -7.89
CA GLN A 485 0.64 -34.98 -8.44
C GLN A 485 0.30 -34.02 -9.58
N GLN A 486 -0.02 -34.58 -10.72
CA GLN A 486 -0.60 -33.84 -11.82
C GLN A 486 -2.03 -33.39 -11.46
N ASP A 487 -2.46 -32.23 -11.93
CA ASP A 487 -3.80 -31.70 -11.65
C ASP A 487 -4.89 -32.71 -12.02
N GLY A 488 -5.63 -33.22 -11.00
CA GLY A 488 -6.66 -34.25 -11.14
C GLY A 488 -6.17 -35.63 -11.59
N GLY A 489 -4.84 -35.89 -11.64
CA GLY A 489 -4.25 -37.08 -12.25
C GLY A 489 -3.40 -37.95 -11.32
N ALA A 490 -2.58 -38.80 -11.95
CA ALA A 490 -1.69 -39.76 -11.28
C ALA A 490 -0.57 -39.05 -10.52
N GLN A 491 -0.08 -39.72 -9.47
CA GLN A 491 1.13 -39.34 -8.78
C GLN A 491 2.35 -39.89 -9.54
N ILE A 492 3.41 -39.09 -9.57
CA ILE A 492 4.70 -39.46 -10.14
C ILE A 492 5.81 -39.27 -9.11
N GLU A 493 6.83 -40.10 -9.19
CA GLU A 493 8.08 -39.93 -8.46
C GLU A 493 9.10 -39.22 -9.34
N VAL A 494 9.74 -38.18 -8.79
CA VAL A 494 10.84 -37.49 -9.47
C VAL A 494 12.08 -37.59 -8.60
N GLU A 495 13.04 -38.40 -9.05
CA GLU A 495 14.28 -38.64 -8.34
C GLU A 495 15.26 -37.48 -8.54
N PHE A 496 16.05 -37.17 -7.49
CA PHE A 496 17.02 -36.09 -7.50
C PHE A 496 18.22 -36.35 -6.56
N ASP A 497 19.32 -35.67 -6.86
CA ASP A 497 20.49 -35.59 -5.93
C ASP A 497 20.48 -34.26 -5.18
N THR A 498 20.04 -33.20 -5.85
CA THR A 498 19.94 -31.85 -5.29
C THR A 498 18.58 -31.24 -5.62
N LEU A 499 17.95 -30.59 -4.64
CA LEU A 499 16.67 -29.91 -4.80
C LEU A 499 16.85 -28.42 -4.60
N LEU A 500 16.41 -27.62 -5.59
CA LEU A 500 16.36 -26.15 -5.53
C LEU A 500 14.91 -25.70 -5.34
N CYS A 501 14.66 -25.00 -4.22
CA CYS A 501 13.37 -24.40 -3.93
C CYS A 501 13.32 -22.96 -4.49
N ALA A 502 12.58 -22.75 -5.59
CA ALA A 502 12.40 -21.46 -6.29
C ALA A 502 10.93 -21.03 -6.32
N LEU A 503 10.18 -21.23 -5.23
CA LEU A 503 8.74 -21.07 -5.11
C LEU A 503 8.30 -19.62 -4.80
N GLY A 504 9.20 -18.66 -4.94
CA GLY A 504 8.94 -17.24 -4.74
C GLY A 504 9.70 -16.64 -3.57
N ARG A 505 9.30 -15.45 -3.15
CA ARG A 505 9.95 -14.69 -2.08
C ARG A 505 8.93 -14.18 -1.08
N ALA A 506 9.25 -14.25 0.21
CA ALA A 506 8.44 -13.74 1.31
C ALA A 506 9.06 -12.44 1.86
N PRO A 507 8.29 -11.35 1.97
CA PRO A 507 8.80 -10.10 2.55
C PRO A 507 9.20 -10.31 4.00
N ARG A 508 10.32 -9.73 4.42
CA ARG A 508 10.80 -9.78 5.80
C ARG A 508 10.02 -8.74 6.63
N THR A 509 8.95 -9.15 7.28
CA THR A 509 8.03 -8.26 8.02
C THR A 509 7.91 -8.60 9.49
N SER A 510 8.77 -9.43 10.04
CA SER A 510 8.73 -9.87 11.43
C SER A 510 10.10 -9.84 12.10
N GLY A 511 10.10 -9.79 13.44
CA GLY A 511 11.31 -9.92 14.25
C GLY A 511 12.06 -8.60 14.50
N TYR A 512 11.57 -7.46 14.00
CA TYR A 512 12.22 -6.17 14.20
C TYR A 512 11.27 -5.04 14.65
N GLY A 513 10.15 -5.38 15.31
CA GLY A 513 9.32 -4.44 16.06
C GLY A 513 8.11 -3.86 15.32
N LEU A 514 7.72 -4.38 14.14
CA LEU A 514 6.52 -3.92 13.43
C LEU A 514 5.24 -4.34 14.13
N GLU A 515 5.23 -5.51 14.70
CA GLU A 515 4.09 -6.09 15.41
C GLU A 515 3.76 -5.28 16.65
N GLU A 516 4.76 -4.90 17.45
CA GLU A 516 4.63 -4.11 18.68
C GLU A 516 4.17 -2.69 18.39
N LEU A 517 4.58 -2.13 17.25
CA LEU A 517 4.11 -0.84 16.77
C LEU A 517 2.72 -0.91 16.14
N GLY A 518 2.18 -2.10 15.89
CA GLY A 518 0.89 -2.28 15.22
C GLY A 518 0.89 -1.79 13.77
N VAL A 519 2.03 -1.86 13.08
CA VAL A 519 2.13 -1.49 11.67
C VAL A 519 1.40 -2.54 10.82
N PRO A 520 0.36 -2.17 10.06
CA PRO A 520 -0.44 -3.14 9.34
C PRO A 520 0.31 -3.72 8.14
N LEU A 521 0.05 -5.01 7.88
CA LEU A 521 0.50 -5.71 6.68
C LEU A 521 -0.65 -5.84 5.67
N ARG A 522 -0.30 -5.91 4.39
CA ARG A 522 -1.24 -6.24 3.30
C ARG A 522 -1.50 -7.77 3.26
N PRO A 523 -2.53 -8.23 2.51
CA PRO A 523 -2.82 -9.68 2.38
C PRO A 523 -1.64 -10.50 1.85
N ASN A 524 -0.78 -9.93 1.01
CA ASN A 524 0.46 -10.53 0.52
C ASN A 524 1.63 -10.41 1.50
N ARG A 525 1.36 -10.06 2.77
CA ARG A 525 2.30 -9.89 3.87
C ARG A 525 3.33 -8.76 3.71
N THR A 526 3.24 -7.91 2.69
CA THR A 526 4.08 -6.71 2.60
C THR A 526 3.61 -5.64 3.59
N VAL A 527 4.53 -4.76 4.03
CA VAL A 527 4.20 -3.61 4.88
C VAL A 527 3.23 -2.69 4.15
N GLN A 528 2.14 -2.32 4.80
CA GLN A 528 1.17 -1.39 4.23
C GLN A 528 1.74 0.03 4.23
N VAL A 529 1.96 0.58 3.04
CA VAL A 529 2.39 1.96 2.83
C VAL A 529 1.40 2.69 1.92
N ASP A 530 1.41 4.02 2.01
CA ASP A 530 0.72 4.90 1.06
C ASP A 530 1.57 5.14 -0.21
N ALA A 531 1.07 5.97 -1.13
CA ALA A 531 1.80 6.31 -2.36
C ALA A 531 3.12 7.06 -2.12
N THR A 532 3.32 7.63 -0.94
CA THR A 532 4.55 8.33 -0.53
C THR A 532 5.49 7.43 0.27
N LEU A 533 5.17 6.13 0.34
CA LEU A 533 5.89 5.09 1.08
C LEU A 533 5.82 5.25 2.62
N GLN A 534 4.93 6.09 3.14
CA GLN A 534 4.68 6.19 4.58
C GLN A 534 3.89 4.99 5.07
N THR A 535 4.27 4.49 6.24
CA THR A 535 3.50 3.47 6.98
C THR A 535 2.35 4.12 7.77
N LEU A 536 1.82 3.42 8.76
CA LEU A 536 0.90 3.98 9.75
C LEU A 536 1.49 5.21 10.45
N TYR A 537 2.79 5.18 10.76
CA TYR A 537 3.52 6.28 11.39
C TYR A 537 4.10 7.21 10.31
N PRO A 538 3.79 8.53 10.35
CA PRO A 538 4.24 9.47 9.34
C PRO A 538 5.77 9.63 9.19
N ASN A 539 6.54 9.22 10.18
CA ASN A 539 8.01 9.23 10.16
C ASN A 539 8.65 7.86 9.91
N ILE A 540 7.84 6.81 9.71
CA ILE A 540 8.33 5.47 9.35
C ILE A 540 7.91 5.16 7.93
N TYR A 541 8.88 4.88 7.09
CA TYR A 541 8.71 4.52 5.67
C TYR A 541 9.09 3.07 5.45
N ALA A 542 8.57 2.44 4.40
CA ALA A 542 9.03 1.15 3.94
C ALA A 542 9.19 1.15 2.42
N CYS A 543 10.27 0.54 1.90
CA CYS A 543 10.61 0.52 0.49
C CYS A 543 11.29 -0.80 0.08
N GLY A 544 11.27 -1.11 -1.21
CA GLY A 544 11.76 -2.36 -1.77
C GLY A 544 10.81 -3.53 -1.52
N ASP A 545 11.35 -4.75 -1.51
CA ASP A 545 10.58 -5.99 -1.47
C ASP A 545 9.66 -6.10 -0.25
N VAL A 546 10.07 -5.52 0.88
CA VAL A 546 9.27 -5.51 2.12
C VAL A 546 7.97 -4.71 1.98
N ALA A 547 7.94 -3.71 1.08
CA ALA A 547 6.76 -2.89 0.80
C ALA A 547 6.01 -3.33 -0.48
N GLY A 548 6.71 -3.93 -1.44
CA GLY A 548 6.14 -4.32 -2.73
C GLY A 548 5.62 -3.12 -3.57
N PRO A 549 4.75 -3.37 -4.55
CA PRO A 549 4.21 -4.65 -5.00
C PRO A 549 5.17 -5.50 -5.83
N TYR A 550 6.26 -4.91 -6.34
CA TYR A 550 7.27 -5.57 -7.17
C TYR A 550 8.52 -5.87 -6.33
N GLN A 551 9.15 -7.00 -6.63
CA GLN A 551 10.38 -7.46 -5.97
C GLN A 551 11.53 -7.42 -6.98
N PHE A 552 11.89 -6.20 -7.43
CA PHE A 552 12.97 -5.95 -8.38
C PHE A 552 13.96 -4.94 -7.81
N THR A 553 15.24 -5.14 -8.10
CA THR A 553 16.34 -4.27 -7.64
C THR A 553 16.13 -2.81 -8.04
N HIS A 554 15.75 -2.54 -9.29
CA HIS A 554 15.54 -1.18 -9.78
C HIS A 554 14.29 -0.52 -9.18
N THR A 555 13.20 -1.27 -8.92
CA THR A 555 12.04 -0.72 -8.19
C THR A 555 12.38 -0.43 -6.75
N ALA A 556 13.17 -1.30 -6.11
CA ALA A 556 13.66 -1.08 -4.76
C ALA A 556 14.53 0.19 -4.66
N ALA A 557 15.44 0.41 -5.61
CA ALA A 557 16.25 1.62 -5.70
C ALA A 557 15.40 2.89 -5.92
N HIS A 558 14.43 2.85 -6.82
CA HIS A 558 13.50 3.96 -7.06
C HIS A 558 12.66 4.30 -5.80
N GLN A 559 12.15 3.28 -5.12
CA GLN A 559 11.44 3.47 -3.85
C GLN A 559 12.37 3.99 -2.75
N GLY A 560 13.62 3.53 -2.70
CA GLY A 560 14.64 4.00 -1.76
C GLY A 560 14.90 5.50 -1.91
N TRP A 561 15.03 6.00 -3.15
CA TRP A 561 15.11 7.43 -3.42
C TRP A 561 13.87 8.17 -2.91
N THR A 562 12.69 7.70 -3.25
CA THR A 562 11.42 8.31 -2.82
C THR A 562 11.28 8.35 -1.29
N ALA A 563 11.62 7.25 -0.62
CA ALA A 563 11.55 7.15 0.84
C ALA A 563 12.54 8.11 1.51
N SER A 564 13.79 8.20 1.00
CA SER A 564 14.82 9.09 1.51
C SER A 564 14.40 10.56 1.43
N VAL A 565 13.97 11.01 0.24
CA VAL A 565 13.55 12.40 0.03
C VAL A 565 12.32 12.74 0.88
N ASN A 566 11.35 11.84 0.97
CA ASN A 566 10.17 12.05 1.80
C ASN A 566 10.47 12.03 3.30
N ALA A 567 11.42 11.21 3.75
CA ALA A 567 11.85 11.19 5.15
C ALA A 567 12.52 12.51 5.58
N LEU A 568 13.27 13.13 4.68
CA LEU A 568 14.01 14.38 4.95
C LEU A 568 13.15 15.64 4.69
N LEU A 569 12.38 15.67 3.62
CA LEU A 569 11.68 16.86 3.13
C LEU A 569 10.15 16.74 3.19
N GLY A 570 9.60 15.64 3.63
CA GLY A 570 8.16 15.33 3.58
C GLY A 570 7.24 16.25 4.38
N GLY A 571 7.79 17.14 5.22
CA GLY A 571 7.06 18.23 5.87
C GLY A 571 6.68 19.37 4.90
N TRP A 572 7.39 19.53 3.80
CA TRP A 572 7.27 20.61 2.82
C TRP A 572 6.70 20.12 1.50
N TRP A 573 7.27 19.01 0.99
CA TRP A 573 6.88 18.40 -0.27
C TRP A 573 6.96 16.89 -0.17
N ARG A 574 6.02 16.17 -0.81
CA ARG A 574 6.01 14.70 -0.82
C ARG A 574 5.97 14.18 -2.24
N PHE A 575 6.90 13.29 -2.54
CA PHE A 575 6.95 12.58 -3.81
C PHE A 575 6.18 11.27 -3.71
N LYS A 576 5.46 10.94 -4.77
CA LYS A 576 4.79 9.64 -4.91
C LYS A 576 5.71 8.68 -5.64
N SER A 577 5.79 7.45 -5.17
CA SER A 577 6.45 6.39 -5.93
C SER A 577 5.59 6.04 -7.14
N ASP A 578 6.08 6.36 -8.34
CA ASP A 578 5.42 6.03 -9.59
C ASP A 578 5.87 4.64 -10.06
N LEU A 579 4.94 3.71 -10.09
CA LEU A 579 5.13 2.33 -10.52
C LEU A 579 4.25 1.99 -11.73
N SER A 580 3.84 3.00 -12.49
CA SER A 580 2.96 2.82 -13.67
C SER A 580 3.67 2.14 -14.84
N VAL A 581 5.00 2.31 -14.94
CA VAL A 581 5.83 1.68 -15.96
C VAL A 581 7.04 1.02 -15.29
N ILE A 582 7.05 -0.31 -15.25
CA ILE A 582 8.14 -1.10 -14.67
C ILE A 582 8.68 -2.04 -15.74
N PRO A 583 9.91 -1.82 -16.24
CA PRO A 583 10.57 -2.77 -17.12
C PRO A 583 11.06 -3.97 -16.31
N TRP A 584 10.95 -5.17 -16.85
CA TRP A 584 11.59 -6.36 -16.30
C TRP A 584 12.01 -7.32 -17.42
N THR A 585 12.91 -8.19 -17.07
CA THR A 585 13.47 -9.18 -17.98
C THR A 585 13.67 -10.50 -17.23
N THR A 586 13.44 -11.63 -17.90
CA THR A 586 13.85 -12.96 -17.46
C THR A 586 15.04 -13.37 -18.31
N PHE A 587 16.17 -13.66 -17.67
CA PHE A 587 17.46 -13.92 -18.34
C PHE A 587 17.61 -15.38 -18.80
N THR A 588 16.53 -15.96 -19.30
CA THR A 588 16.56 -17.19 -20.06
C THR A 588 17.14 -16.95 -21.46
N ASP A 589 17.19 -17.97 -22.30
CA ASP A 589 17.54 -17.85 -23.71
C ASP A 589 16.46 -18.56 -24.52
N PRO A 590 15.63 -17.83 -25.30
CA PRO A 590 15.68 -16.38 -25.49
C PRO A 590 15.36 -15.57 -24.22
N GLU A 591 15.93 -14.35 -24.20
CA GLU A 591 15.78 -13.38 -23.11
C GLU A 591 14.54 -12.52 -23.33
#